data_1b98babc7e3b1c250986e5cadea8be11
#
_entry.id   1b98babc7e3b1c250986e5cadea8be11
#
_cell.length_a   1.000
_cell.length_b   1.000
_cell.length_c   1.000
_cell.angle_alpha   90.00
_cell.angle_beta   90.00
_cell.angle_gamma   90.00
#
_symmetry.space_group_name_H-M   'P 1'
#
loop_
_entity.id
_entity.type
_entity.pdbx_description
1 polymer ?
#
loop_
_entity_poly.entity_id
_entity_poly.type
_entity_poly.pdbx_seq_one_letter_code
_entity_poly.pdbx_strand_id
1 'polypeptide(L)'
;YFAKIDPYVETLDNNMVNIEYKIVLGDKAKIAKISFLGNKIFKDKKLKNIIISEEYKFWKFVTGKKYLKEQITQIDKRLLKNFYLNKGFYNVKINTSFAKLINEDEFELIFNIDAGKKIYFNEMKIVFPDNFSKDNYTNLDDLFKKLKGKKYSINSVEKILNQIDKITIEEEFKSSKAFVNEEIDNDKLNISFIIEESAKFFVEKINIFGNNVTRENVIRNQLELDEGDPFSEILTNKSKNNIQSLNFFKNVKTTVTEGKNFNSRIINIEVEEKATGEISAGAGAGTEGGTVFFGVKENNYLGKGLSVDANATISTEKFRGVFSVTDPNYKNSDKSVFVNVQSIEIDQLKNFGYKTNKTGFELGTSFEFLQDLNWGFSTSTFAEKIETDSTASTRQQAQKGNYLDSFLALSLDLDKRNQKFKTSEGYRSSYNIKMP
;
A
#
# COMPACT_ATOMS: atom_id res chain seq x y z
N TYR A 1 11.87 -0.35 27.99
CA TYR A 1 11.71 -0.57 29.42
C TYR A 1 13.07 -0.51 30.10
N PHE A 2 13.15 0.06 31.30
CA PHE A 2 14.30 -0.04 32.19
C PHE A 2 14.11 -1.30 33.02
N ALA A 3 14.51 -2.42 32.50
CA ALA A 3 14.45 -3.64 33.26
C ALA A 3 15.59 -3.67 34.28
N LYS A 4 15.22 -3.83 35.56
CA LYS A 4 16.17 -4.19 36.63
C LYS A 4 16.29 -5.71 36.59
N ILE A 5 17.53 -6.18 36.47
CA ILE A 5 17.83 -7.63 36.45
C ILE A 5 18.68 -7.91 37.68
N ASP A 6 18.11 -8.60 38.64
CA ASP A 6 18.81 -9.03 39.84
C ASP A 6 19.11 -10.56 39.68
N PRO A 7 20.37 -10.96 39.48
CA PRO A 7 20.73 -12.36 39.43
C PRO A 7 20.74 -12.93 40.86
N TYR A 8 20.08 -14.05 41.03
CA TYR A 8 20.17 -14.87 42.25
C TYR A 8 20.93 -16.13 41.89
N VAL A 9 22.01 -16.41 42.63
CA VAL A 9 22.90 -17.56 42.41
C VAL A 9 22.75 -18.50 43.60
N GLU A 10 22.31 -19.72 43.35
CA GLU A 10 22.22 -20.78 44.31
C GLU A 10 23.25 -21.84 43.96
N THR A 11 24.10 -22.19 44.91
CA THR A 11 25.08 -23.29 44.76
C THR A 11 24.39 -24.64 45.03
N LEU A 12 24.53 -25.52 44.05
CA LEU A 12 24.01 -26.90 44.15
C LEU A 12 25.16 -27.86 44.50
N ASP A 13 24.83 -29.03 45.01
CA ASP A 13 25.79 -30.12 45.20
C ASP A 13 26.46 -30.47 43.84
N ASN A 14 27.73 -30.90 43.87
CA ASN A 14 28.56 -31.21 42.70
C ASN A 14 29.13 -30.04 41.88
N ASN A 15 29.48 -28.93 42.53
CA ASN A 15 30.09 -27.75 41.86
C ASN A 15 29.24 -27.12 40.73
N MET A 16 27.94 -27.34 40.76
CA MET A 16 26.98 -26.66 39.86
C MET A 16 26.33 -25.46 40.55
N VAL A 17 25.90 -24.50 39.76
CA VAL A 17 25.15 -23.35 40.23
C VAL A 17 23.84 -23.24 39.47
N ASN A 18 22.78 -22.93 40.17
CA ASN A 18 21.52 -22.51 39.58
C ASN A 18 21.49 -20.99 39.56
N ILE A 19 21.20 -20.38 38.41
CA ILE A 19 21.12 -18.93 38.27
C ILE A 19 19.71 -18.55 37.90
N GLU A 20 19.04 -17.84 38.79
CA GLU A 20 17.73 -17.28 38.56
C GLU A 20 17.85 -15.79 38.32
N TYR A 21 17.28 -15.28 37.22
CA TYR A 21 17.24 -13.87 36.91
C TYR A 21 15.86 -13.32 37.25
N LYS A 22 15.76 -12.49 38.28
CA LYS A 22 14.56 -11.75 38.59
C LYS A 22 14.53 -10.47 37.75
N ILE A 23 13.62 -10.43 36.77
CA ILE A 23 13.48 -9.28 35.85
C ILE A 23 12.27 -8.45 36.25
N VAL A 24 12.51 -7.23 36.70
CA VAL A 24 11.46 -6.24 36.97
C VAL A 24 11.44 -5.25 35.83
N LEU A 25 10.36 -5.26 35.05
CA LEU A 25 10.13 -4.30 33.96
C LEU A 25 9.81 -2.93 34.58
N GLY A 26 10.69 -1.94 34.33
CA GLY A 26 10.45 -0.55 34.69
C GLY A 26 9.57 0.19 33.66
N ASP A 27 9.54 1.51 33.76
CA ASP A 27 8.78 2.36 32.87
C ASP A 27 9.29 2.34 31.42
N LYS A 28 8.41 2.73 30.48
CA LYS A 28 8.77 2.85 29.07
C LYS A 28 9.65 4.06 28.86
N ALA A 29 10.82 3.86 28.23
CA ALA A 29 11.74 4.92 27.86
C ALA A 29 11.08 5.93 26.91
N LYS A 30 10.88 7.18 27.36
CA LYS A 30 10.28 8.27 26.57
C LYS A 30 11.35 9.08 25.85
N ILE A 31 11.07 9.50 24.62
CA ILE A 31 11.94 10.41 23.88
C ILE A 31 11.52 11.85 24.23
N ALA A 32 12.23 12.48 25.19
CA ALA A 32 11.95 13.86 25.56
C ALA A 32 12.43 14.85 24.50
N LYS A 33 13.55 14.55 23.82
CA LYS A 33 14.15 15.44 22.84
C LYS A 33 14.83 14.63 21.73
N ILE A 34 14.81 15.18 20.50
CA ILE A 34 15.53 14.65 19.36
C ILE A 34 16.51 15.72 18.86
N SER A 35 17.77 15.40 18.80
CA SER A 35 18.85 16.31 18.40
C SER A 35 19.69 15.74 17.26
N PHE A 36 20.16 16.64 16.40
CA PHE A 36 21.05 16.31 15.29
C PHE A 36 22.35 17.09 15.42
N LEU A 37 23.46 16.37 15.49
CA LEU A 37 24.82 16.91 15.64
C LEU A 37 25.65 16.71 14.39
N GLY A 38 26.82 17.35 14.33
CA GLY A 38 27.80 17.23 13.25
C GLY A 38 27.51 18.15 12.06
N ASN A 39 28.05 17.80 10.90
CA ASN A 39 27.89 18.56 9.65
C ASN A 39 26.55 18.24 8.97
N LYS A 40 25.46 18.67 9.58
CA LYS A 40 24.09 18.24 9.23
C LYS A 40 23.40 19.02 8.09
N ILE A 41 23.92 20.13 7.64
CA ILE A 41 23.43 20.97 6.53
C ILE A 41 21.98 21.46 6.69
N PHE A 42 21.05 20.61 7.10
CA PHE A 42 19.62 20.92 7.23
C PHE A 42 19.25 21.25 8.67
N LYS A 43 18.23 22.11 8.83
CA LYS A 43 17.68 22.48 10.15
C LYS A 43 17.01 21.27 10.83
N ASP A 44 17.12 21.17 12.15
CA ASP A 44 16.53 20.10 12.97
C ASP A 44 15.06 19.90 12.72
N LYS A 45 14.28 20.98 12.58
CA LYS A 45 12.85 20.91 12.27
C LYS A 45 12.56 20.11 10.99
N LYS A 46 13.42 20.25 9.97
CA LYS A 46 13.28 19.50 8.71
C LYS A 46 13.64 18.04 8.90
N LEU A 47 14.72 17.75 9.60
CA LEU A 47 15.17 16.39 9.87
C LEU A 47 14.18 15.62 10.75
N LYS A 48 13.58 16.29 11.76
CA LYS A 48 12.51 15.69 12.57
C LYS A 48 11.29 15.26 11.75
N ASN A 49 10.98 15.94 10.65
CA ASN A 49 9.86 15.57 9.78
C ASN A 49 10.18 14.37 8.85
N ILE A 50 11.44 13.95 8.75
CA ILE A 50 11.86 12.81 7.94
C ILE A 50 11.79 11.50 8.71
N ILE A 51 12.04 11.54 10.02
CA ILE A 51 12.09 10.38 10.90
C ILE A 51 10.71 9.98 11.41
N ILE A 52 10.60 8.73 11.87
CA ILE A 52 9.39 8.19 12.48
C ILE A 52 9.31 8.52 13.96
N SER A 53 10.45 8.53 14.66
CA SER A 53 10.52 8.86 16.07
C SER A 53 10.00 10.27 16.33
N GLU A 54 9.19 10.45 17.37
CA GLU A 54 8.61 11.72 17.78
C GLU A 54 8.97 12.03 19.24
N GLU A 55 9.11 13.33 19.55
CA GLU A 55 9.26 13.78 20.92
C GLU A 55 7.97 13.55 21.71
N TYR A 56 8.12 13.11 22.96
CA TYR A 56 7.02 12.93 23.88
C TYR A 56 6.33 14.27 24.12
N LYS A 57 4.98 14.27 23.99
CA LYS A 57 4.12 15.39 24.38
C LYS A 57 2.90 14.83 25.09
N PHE A 58 2.50 15.43 26.20
CA PHE A 58 1.44 14.90 27.05
C PHE A 58 0.10 14.71 26.32
N TRP A 59 -0.19 15.53 25.29
CA TRP A 59 -1.41 15.43 24.49
C TRP A 59 -1.34 14.38 23.36
N LYS A 60 -0.16 13.79 23.10
CA LYS A 60 0.02 12.71 22.11
C LYS A 60 -0.02 11.34 22.78
N PHE A 61 -1.13 10.99 23.44
CA PHE A 61 -1.22 9.74 24.19
C PHE A 61 -1.48 8.48 23.34
N VAL A 62 -1.89 8.63 22.07
CA VAL A 62 -2.27 7.48 21.20
C VAL A 62 -1.08 6.87 20.45
N THR A 63 0.02 7.61 20.20
CA THR A 63 1.11 7.14 19.35
C THR A 63 2.22 6.43 20.13
N GLY A 64 2.63 5.23 19.66
CA GLY A 64 3.80 4.50 20.18
C GLY A 64 5.16 5.05 19.72
N LYS A 65 5.20 6.06 18.84
CA LYS A 65 6.40 6.63 18.22
C LYS A 65 7.24 7.51 19.16
N LYS A 66 6.69 7.87 20.31
CA LYS A 66 7.29 8.65 21.38
C LYS A 66 8.16 7.84 22.36
N TYR A 67 8.18 6.53 22.20
CA TYR A 67 8.99 5.64 23.02
C TYR A 67 10.23 5.19 22.26
N LEU A 68 11.36 5.14 22.97
CA LEU A 68 12.62 4.69 22.39
C LEU A 68 12.53 3.19 22.02
N LYS A 69 12.76 2.91 20.74
CA LYS A 69 12.80 1.55 20.18
C LYS A 69 13.96 1.45 19.21
N GLU A 70 14.84 0.50 19.41
CA GLU A 70 16.01 0.32 18.55
C GLU A 70 15.64 0.12 17.07
N GLN A 71 14.65 -0.71 16.80
CA GLN A 71 14.16 -0.96 15.44
C GLN A 71 13.71 0.31 14.73
N ILE A 72 12.98 1.21 15.43
CA ILE A 72 12.54 2.49 14.88
C ILE A 72 13.75 3.39 14.64
N THR A 73 14.72 3.41 15.55
CA THR A 73 15.94 4.21 15.39
C THR A 73 16.75 3.77 14.17
N GLN A 74 16.81 2.48 13.86
CA GLN A 74 17.47 1.98 12.63
C GLN A 74 16.70 2.41 11.36
N ILE A 75 15.38 2.41 11.41
CA ILE A 75 14.56 2.93 10.30
C ILE A 75 14.80 4.44 10.13
N ASP A 76 14.86 5.21 11.21
CA ASP A 76 15.13 6.64 11.19
C ASP A 76 16.49 6.95 10.56
N LYS A 77 17.53 6.19 10.89
CA LYS A 77 18.85 6.29 10.24
C LYS A 77 18.74 6.10 8.73
N ARG A 78 18.03 5.07 8.29
CA ARG A 78 17.84 4.78 6.86
C ARG A 78 17.06 5.90 6.17
N LEU A 79 16.01 6.42 6.79
CA LEU A 79 15.23 7.53 6.25
C LEU A 79 16.06 8.80 6.10
N LEU A 80 16.85 9.13 7.13
CA LEU A 80 17.77 10.26 7.08
C LEU A 80 18.82 10.05 5.97
N LYS A 81 19.44 8.88 5.89
CA LYS A 81 20.42 8.56 4.84
C LYS A 81 19.80 8.74 3.44
N ASN A 82 18.64 8.16 3.19
CA ASN A 82 17.95 8.27 1.91
C ASN A 82 17.56 9.73 1.58
N PHE A 83 17.14 10.49 2.59
CA PHE A 83 16.87 11.92 2.41
C PHE A 83 18.12 12.69 1.94
N TYR A 84 19.26 12.47 2.57
CA TYR A 84 20.51 13.12 2.18
C TYR A 84 20.99 12.69 0.80
N LEU A 85 20.95 11.39 0.50
CA LEU A 85 21.25 10.84 -0.81
C LEU A 85 20.40 11.51 -1.91
N ASN A 86 19.10 11.67 -1.67
CA ASN A 86 18.20 12.37 -2.59
C ASN A 86 18.42 13.89 -2.71
N LYS A 87 19.28 14.47 -1.88
CA LYS A 87 19.68 15.87 -1.92
C LYS A 87 21.10 16.08 -2.47
N GLY A 88 21.71 15.01 -2.97
CA GLY A 88 23.03 15.03 -3.59
C GLY A 88 24.18 14.70 -2.66
N PHE A 89 23.94 14.40 -1.41
CA PHE A 89 24.99 14.06 -0.44
C PHE A 89 25.30 12.56 -0.47
N TYR A 90 26.00 12.14 -1.51
CA TYR A 90 26.31 10.74 -1.77
C TYR A 90 27.09 10.06 -0.62
N ASN A 91 28.09 10.75 -0.10
CA ASN A 91 28.97 10.22 0.96
C ASN A 91 28.43 10.46 2.38
N VAL A 92 27.13 10.72 2.53
CA VAL A 92 26.53 10.96 3.85
C VAL A 92 26.77 9.78 4.78
N LYS A 93 27.27 10.07 5.97
CA LYS A 93 27.43 9.11 7.06
C LYS A 93 26.58 9.53 8.25
N ILE A 94 25.79 8.58 8.77
CA ILE A 94 25.14 8.73 10.06
C ILE A 94 25.92 7.85 11.03
N ASN A 95 26.97 8.46 11.60
CA ASN A 95 28.02 7.75 12.33
C ASN A 95 27.46 7.06 13.56
N THR A 96 26.65 7.77 14.34
CA THR A 96 26.07 7.25 15.57
C THR A 96 24.64 7.69 15.74
N SER A 97 23.84 6.82 16.34
CA SER A 97 22.58 7.18 16.98
C SER A 97 22.62 6.61 18.39
N PHE A 98 22.50 7.43 19.38
CA PHE A 98 22.49 7.00 20.77
C PHE A 98 21.43 7.77 21.54
N ALA A 99 20.95 7.15 22.60
CA ALA A 99 20.02 7.75 23.52
C ALA A 99 20.78 8.15 24.78
N LYS A 100 20.77 9.44 25.10
CA LYS A 100 21.33 9.97 26.33
C LYS A 100 20.22 10.09 27.37
N LEU A 101 20.41 9.49 28.54
CA LEU A 101 19.47 9.61 29.65
C LEU A 101 19.46 11.06 30.16
N ILE A 102 18.26 11.65 30.27
CA ILE A 102 18.04 12.98 30.84
C ILE A 102 17.53 12.84 32.27
N ASN A 103 16.47 12.04 32.47
CA ASN A 103 15.83 11.73 33.74
C ASN A 103 15.57 10.22 33.83
N GLU A 104 14.94 9.75 34.91
CA GLU A 104 14.73 8.31 35.18
C GLU A 104 14.09 7.52 34.01
N ASP A 105 13.18 8.10 33.21
CA ASP A 105 12.51 7.47 32.09
C ASP A 105 12.57 8.27 30.78
N GLU A 106 13.30 9.38 30.74
CA GLU A 106 13.37 10.29 29.62
C GLU A 106 14.75 10.31 28.95
N PHE A 107 14.74 10.26 27.61
CA PHE A 107 15.94 10.26 26.80
C PHE A 107 15.98 11.39 25.77
N GLU A 108 17.18 11.84 25.48
CA GLU A 108 17.50 12.58 24.27
C GLU A 108 18.03 11.59 23.22
N LEU A 109 17.29 11.44 22.10
CA LEU A 109 17.77 10.67 20.95
C LEU A 109 18.63 11.57 20.05
N ILE A 110 19.90 11.20 19.89
CA ILE A 110 20.88 12.01 19.18
C ILE A 110 21.34 11.28 17.91
N PHE A 111 21.30 11.97 16.77
CA PHE A 111 21.87 11.51 15.51
C PHE A 111 23.08 12.36 15.15
N ASN A 112 24.25 11.74 14.97
CA ASN A 112 25.45 12.41 14.51
C ASN A 112 25.62 12.20 13.01
N ILE A 113 25.52 13.29 12.24
CA ILE A 113 25.46 13.29 10.79
C ILE A 113 26.68 14.00 10.22
N ASP A 114 27.37 13.33 9.30
CA ASP A 114 28.33 13.96 8.41
C ASP A 114 27.79 13.88 6.98
N ALA A 115 27.32 15.01 6.46
CA ALA A 115 26.68 15.07 5.15
C ALA A 115 27.67 14.89 3.99
N GLY A 116 28.96 15.18 4.20
CA GLY A 116 29.94 15.20 3.13
C GLY A 116 29.69 16.30 2.08
N LYS A 117 30.25 16.14 0.90
CA LYS A 117 30.09 17.06 -0.24
C LYS A 117 28.92 16.64 -1.13
N LYS A 118 28.37 17.60 -1.89
CA LYS A 118 27.38 17.31 -2.93
C LYS A 118 28.07 16.71 -4.14
N ILE A 119 27.44 15.70 -4.70
CA ILE A 119 27.84 15.02 -5.92
C ILE A 119 26.77 15.26 -7.00
N TYR A 120 27.20 15.37 -8.24
CA TYR A 120 26.33 15.63 -9.39
C TYR A 120 26.48 14.52 -10.43
N PHE A 121 25.39 14.13 -11.06
CA PHE A 121 25.44 13.20 -12.19
C PHE A 121 26.27 13.78 -13.33
N ASN A 122 27.15 12.98 -13.89
CA ASN A 122 27.96 13.34 -15.04
C ASN A 122 27.59 12.44 -16.24
N GLU A 123 28.31 11.36 -16.46
CA GLU A 123 28.02 10.45 -17.54
C GLU A 123 27.23 9.25 -17.03
N MET A 124 26.20 8.87 -17.78
CA MET A 124 25.42 7.68 -17.53
C MET A 124 25.35 6.87 -18.80
N LYS A 125 25.58 5.57 -18.70
CA LYS A 125 25.53 4.66 -19.84
C LYS A 125 24.99 3.31 -19.40
N ILE A 126 24.45 2.56 -20.39
CA ILE A 126 24.07 1.16 -20.20
C ILE A 126 25.11 0.31 -20.92
N VAL A 127 25.53 -0.75 -20.26
CA VAL A 127 26.40 -1.80 -20.84
C VAL A 127 25.52 -3.00 -21.07
N PHE A 128 25.40 -3.40 -22.33
CA PHE A 128 24.56 -4.50 -22.78
C PHE A 128 25.37 -5.77 -23.01
N PRO A 129 24.78 -6.94 -22.77
CA PRO A 129 25.27 -8.19 -23.36
C PRO A 129 25.13 -8.18 -24.89
N ASP A 130 25.91 -9.01 -25.58
CA ASP A 130 25.99 -9.04 -27.06
C ASP A 130 24.62 -9.32 -27.74
N ASN A 131 23.69 -9.95 -27.05
CA ASN A 131 22.40 -10.40 -27.59
C ASN A 131 21.22 -9.49 -27.25
N PHE A 132 21.45 -8.27 -26.79
CA PHE A 132 20.39 -7.32 -26.43
C PHE A 132 20.20 -6.24 -27.48
N SER A 133 18.95 -5.87 -27.79
CA SER A 133 18.65 -4.77 -28.69
C SER A 133 18.77 -3.43 -28.00
N LYS A 134 19.69 -2.59 -28.45
CA LYS A 134 19.87 -1.22 -27.90
C LYS A 134 18.65 -0.34 -28.16
N ASP A 135 17.89 -0.63 -29.20
CA ASP A 135 16.76 0.20 -29.63
C ASP A 135 15.64 0.25 -28.59
N ASN A 136 15.46 -0.84 -27.82
CA ASN A 136 14.46 -0.91 -26.78
C ASN A 136 14.75 0.03 -25.58
N TYR A 137 15.99 0.50 -25.45
CA TYR A 137 16.45 1.34 -24.32
C TYR A 137 16.65 2.81 -24.67
N THR A 138 16.28 3.25 -25.88
CA THR A 138 16.50 4.66 -26.35
C THR A 138 15.80 5.67 -25.46
N ASN A 139 14.68 5.34 -24.85
CA ASN A 139 13.97 6.22 -23.91
C ASN A 139 14.81 6.57 -22.67
N LEU A 140 15.79 5.75 -22.30
CA LEU A 140 16.69 5.99 -21.18
C LEU A 140 17.76 7.01 -21.49
N ASP A 141 18.19 7.15 -22.76
CA ASP A 141 19.15 8.15 -23.19
C ASP A 141 18.65 9.56 -22.94
N ASP A 142 17.37 9.80 -23.18
CA ASP A 142 16.75 11.10 -22.90
C ASP A 142 16.64 11.38 -21.40
N LEU A 143 16.43 10.34 -20.59
CA LEU A 143 16.45 10.47 -19.15
C LEU A 143 17.88 10.80 -18.65
N PHE A 144 18.90 10.14 -19.19
CA PHE A 144 20.30 10.41 -18.87
C PHE A 144 20.69 11.85 -19.20
N LYS A 145 20.33 12.34 -20.40
CA LYS A 145 20.54 13.74 -20.78
C LYS A 145 19.87 14.72 -19.79
N LYS A 146 18.64 14.41 -19.34
CA LYS A 146 17.88 15.23 -18.38
C LYS A 146 18.49 15.22 -16.98
N LEU A 147 19.18 14.16 -16.58
CA LEU A 147 19.80 14.03 -15.28
C LEU A 147 21.23 14.56 -15.22
N LYS A 148 21.95 14.60 -16.34
CA LYS A 148 23.32 15.11 -16.41
C LYS A 148 23.41 16.53 -15.82
N GLY A 149 24.36 16.75 -14.91
CA GLY A 149 24.56 18.01 -14.18
C GLY A 149 23.59 18.25 -13.01
N LYS A 150 22.56 17.39 -12.81
CA LYS A 150 21.70 17.46 -11.62
C LYS A 150 22.37 16.81 -10.44
N LYS A 151 21.91 17.18 -9.24
CA LYS A 151 22.36 16.57 -7.98
C LYS A 151 22.03 15.09 -7.97
N TYR A 152 22.93 14.30 -7.43
CA TYR A 152 22.69 12.88 -7.18
C TYR A 152 21.36 12.65 -6.43
N SER A 153 20.67 11.60 -6.80
CA SER A 153 19.45 11.14 -6.14
C SER A 153 19.36 9.64 -6.28
N ILE A 154 19.34 8.94 -5.15
CA ILE A 154 19.18 7.48 -5.14
C ILE A 154 17.85 7.06 -5.78
N ASN A 155 16.77 7.82 -5.57
CA ASN A 155 15.49 7.56 -6.21
C ASN A 155 15.58 7.64 -7.75
N SER A 156 16.45 8.51 -8.29
CA SER A 156 16.63 8.59 -9.75
C SER A 156 17.35 7.36 -10.29
N VAL A 157 18.33 6.86 -9.56
CA VAL A 157 19.05 5.61 -9.91
C VAL A 157 18.10 4.41 -9.83
N GLU A 158 17.32 4.30 -8.74
CA GLU A 158 16.32 3.25 -8.58
C GLU A 158 15.25 3.28 -9.69
N LYS A 159 14.79 4.47 -10.10
CA LYS A 159 13.88 4.61 -11.23
C LYS A 159 14.46 4.11 -12.55
N ILE A 160 15.73 4.38 -12.79
CA ILE A 160 16.42 3.87 -13.99
C ILE A 160 16.53 2.36 -13.94
N LEU A 161 16.95 1.79 -12.81
CA LEU A 161 17.01 0.35 -12.62
C LEU A 161 15.66 -0.31 -12.86
N ASN A 162 14.59 0.22 -12.25
CA ASN A 162 13.23 -0.30 -12.43
C ASN A 162 12.77 -0.22 -13.90
N GLN A 163 13.18 0.82 -14.65
CA GLN A 163 12.87 0.92 -16.08
C GLN A 163 13.67 -0.07 -16.90
N ILE A 164 14.96 -0.27 -16.59
CA ILE A 164 15.79 -1.30 -17.23
C ILE A 164 15.17 -2.67 -17.02
N ASP A 165 14.82 -3.00 -15.77
CA ASP A 165 14.21 -4.28 -15.42
C ASP A 165 12.88 -4.50 -16.16
N LYS A 166 12.05 -3.44 -16.21
CA LYS A 166 10.78 -3.51 -16.96
C LYS A 166 11.00 -3.78 -18.45
N ILE A 167 11.88 -3.04 -19.11
CA ILE A 167 12.19 -3.23 -20.53
C ILE A 167 12.75 -4.64 -20.76
N THR A 168 13.66 -5.10 -19.90
CA THR A 168 14.26 -6.42 -20.02
C THR A 168 13.22 -7.54 -19.93
N ILE A 169 12.22 -7.40 -19.07
CA ILE A 169 11.16 -8.38 -18.90
C ILE A 169 10.18 -8.32 -20.09
N GLU A 170 9.73 -7.12 -20.48
CA GLU A 170 8.66 -6.92 -21.46
C GLU A 170 9.13 -7.05 -22.90
N GLU A 171 10.33 -6.53 -23.23
CA GLU A 171 10.82 -6.45 -24.61
C GLU A 171 11.86 -7.53 -24.95
N GLU A 172 12.67 -7.94 -23.99
CA GLU A 172 13.72 -8.92 -24.23
C GLU A 172 13.31 -10.33 -23.80
N PHE A 173 12.27 -10.48 -22.97
CA PHE A 173 11.83 -11.76 -22.41
C PHE A 173 12.97 -12.57 -21.80
N LYS A 174 13.96 -11.90 -21.22
CA LYS A 174 15.18 -12.51 -20.70
C LYS A 174 15.27 -12.35 -19.19
N SER A 175 15.81 -13.36 -18.55
CA SER A 175 16.23 -13.25 -17.17
C SER A 175 17.56 -12.49 -17.12
N SER A 176 17.57 -11.32 -16.52
CA SER A 176 18.76 -10.50 -16.40
C SER A 176 18.84 -9.85 -15.02
N LYS A 177 20.02 -9.43 -14.66
CA LYS A 177 20.25 -8.57 -13.47
C LYS A 177 20.91 -7.29 -13.92
N ALA A 178 20.38 -6.17 -13.48
CA ALA A 178 21.01 -4.89 -13.70
C ALA A 178 21.83 -4.49 -12.44
N PHE A 179 23.09 -4.19 -12.64
CA PHE A 179 24.01 -3.72 -11.61
C PHE A 179 24.39 -2.28 -11.89
N VAL A 180 24.70 -1.55 -10.83
CA VAL A 180 25.18 -0.18 -10.93
C VAL A 180 26.68 -0.18 -10.58
N ASN A 181 27.51 0.32 -11.51
CA ASN A 181 28.90 0.67 -11.23
C ASN A 181 29.00 2.20 -11.16
N GLU A 182 29.46 2.73 -10.04
CA GLU A 182 29.51 4.14 -9.72
C GLU A 182 30.97 4.57 -9.52
N GLU A 183 31.40 5.56 -10.32
CA GLU A 183 32.76 6.12 -10.26
C GLU A 183 32.69 7.63 -10.00
N ILE A 184 33.30 8.06 -8.90
CA ILE A 184 33.34 9.45 -8.49
C ILE A 184 34.67 10.10 -8.93
N ASP A 185 34.57 11.16 -9.70
CA ASP A 185 35.66 12.06 -10.01
C ASP A 185 35.34 13.46 -9.46
N ASN A 186 36.02 13.85 -8.38
CA ASN A 186 35.81 15.08 -7.62
C ASN A 186 34.36 15.21 -7.08
N ASP A 187 33.50 15.99 -7.72
CA ASP A 187 32.09 16.18 -7.38
C ASP A 187 31.14 15.62 -8.46
N LYS A 188 31.68 14.87 -9.42
CA LYS A 188 30.96 14.27 -10.54
C LYS A 188 30.89 12.76 -10.39
N LEU A 189 29.72 12.22 -10.65
CA LEU A 189 29.45 10.79 -10.59
C LEU A 189 29.14 10.26 -11.98
N ASN A 190 29.97 9.32 -12.43
CA ASN A 190 29.74 8.52 -13.64
C ASN A 190 29.06 7.23 -13.22
N ILE A 191 28.00 6.85 -13.93
CA ILE A 191 27.23 5.65 -13.63
C ILE A 191 27.17 4.76 -14.87
N SER A 192 27.57 3.50 -14.69
CA SER A 192 27.36 2.46 -15.69
C SER A 192 26.31 1.47 -15.17
N PHE A 193 25.19 1.38 -15.87
CA PHE A 193 24.19 0.34 -15.64
C PHE A 193 24.60 -0.88 -16.45
N ILE A 194 25.05 -1.94 -15.80
CA ILE A 194 25.54 -3.15 -16.43
C ILE A 194 24.41 -4.17 -16.40
N ILE A 195 23.95 -4.58 -17.57
CA ILE A 195 22.96 -5.66 -17.71
C ILE A 195 23.75 -6.96 -17.93
N GLU A 196 23.57 -7.93 -17.06
CA GLU A 196 24.15 -9.27 -17.21
C GLU A 196 23.04 -10.27 -17.48
N GLU A 197 23.18 -11.07 -18.53
CA GLU A 197 22.28 -12.18 -18.78
C GLU A 197 22.48 -13.22 -17.67
N SER A 198 21.43 -13.49 -16.91
CA SER A 198 21.44 -14.55 -15.91
C SER A 198 21.01 -15.87 -16.54
N ALA A 199 21.44 -16.99 -15.95
CA ALA A 199 20.96 -18.29 -16.36
C ALA A 199 19.40 -18.29 -16.38
N LYS A 200 18.82 -18.76 -17.50
CA LYS A 200 17.35 -18.84 -17.62
C LYS A 200 16.87 -19.95 -16.69
N PHE A 201 16.19 -19.54 -15.64
CA PHE A 201 15.45 -20.45 -14.81
C PHE A 201 13.98 -20.39 -15.21
N PHE A 202 13.28 -21.51 -15.07
CA PHE A 202 11.84 -21.60 -15.34
C PHE A 202 11.11 -21.96 -14.06
N VAL A 203 9.90 -21.47 -13.91
CA VAL A 203 9.03 -21.82 -12.79
C VAL A 203 8.53 -23.25 -13.01
N GLU A 204 9.02 -24.20 -12.21
CA GLU A 204 8.58 -25.59 -12.28
C GLU A 204 7.21 -25.76 -11.61
N LYS A 205 7.05 -25.11 -10.46
CA LYS A 205 5.83 -25.23 -9.64
C LYS A 205 5.66 -24.03 -8.72
N ILE A 206 4.40 -23.67 -8.49
CA ILE A 206 4.01 -22.67 -7.50
C ILE A 206 3.16 -23.37 -6.42
N ASN A 207 3.71 -23.49 -5.22
CA ASN A 207 3.01 -24.06 -4.08
C ASN A 207 2.44 -22.95 -3.20
N ILE A 208 1.21 -23.13 -2.75
CA ILE A 208 0.52 -22.20 -1.85
C ILE A 208 0.17 -22.95 -0.57
N PHE A 209 0.51 -22.35 0.59
CA PHE A 209 0.32 -22.93 1.91
C PHE A 209 -0.33 -21.92 2.85
N GLY A 210 -1.10 -22.44 3.81
CA GLY A 210 -1.71 -21.63 4.87
C GLY A 210 -3.08 -21.03 4.53
N ASN A 211 -3.58 -21.29 3.33
CA ASN A 211 -4.89 -20.83 2.86
C ASN A 211 -6.00 -21.83 3.28
N ASN A 212 -6.37 -21.81 4.55
CA ASN A 212 -7.37 -22.75 5.10
C ASN A 212 -8.81 -22.39 4.72
N VAL A 213 -9.11 -21.08 4.58
CA VAL A 213 -10.42 -20.52 4.23
C VAL A 213 -10.42 -20.04 2.80
N THR A 214 -9.40 -19.25 2.40
CA THR A 214 -9.28 -18.67 1.06
C THR A 214 -8.98 -19.75 0.02
N ARG A 215 -9.78 -19.80 -1.03
CA ARG A 215 -9.56 -20.75 -2.11
C ARG A 215 -8.26 -20.44 -2.85
N GLU A 216 -7.57 -21.46 -3.27
CA GLU A 216 -6.27 -21.35 -3.96
C GLU A 216 -6.35 -20.48 -5.22
N ASN A 217 -7.43 -20.60 -6.00
CA ASN A 217 -7.61 -19.80 -7.21
C ASN A 217 -7.65 -18.29 -6.94
N VAL A 218 -8.15 -17.85 -5.77
CA VAL A 218 -8.16 -16.42 -5.39
C VAL A 218 -6.74 -15.88 -5.24
N ILE A 219 -5.83 -16.71 -4.73
CA ILE A 219 -4.41 -16.36 -4.59
C ILE A 219 -3.71 -16.46 -5.95
N ARG A 220 -3.98 -17.52 -6.72
CA ARG A 220 -3.40 -17.72 -8.07
C ARG A 220 -3.75 -16.59 -9.03
N ASN A 221 -4.95 -16.02 -8.96
CA ASN A 221 -5.37 -14.86 -9.76
C ASN A 221 -4.55 -13.58 -9.47
N GLN A 222 -3.72 -13.57 -8.43
CA GLN A 222 -2.84 -12.44 -8.08
C GLN A 222 -1.39 -12.66 -8.55
N LEU A 223 -1.11 -13.81 -9.16
CA LEU A 223 0.22 -14.15 -9.64
C LEU A 223 0.51 -13.45 -10.97
N GLU A 224 1.74 -12.99 -11.13
CA GLU A 224 2.28 -12.40 -12.36
C GLU A 224 3.13 -13.40 -13.15
N LEU A 225 3.24 -14.63 -12.64
CA LEU A 225 4.00 -15.73 -13.22
C LEU A 225 3.18 -17.00 -13.13
N ASP A 226 3.21 -17.79 -14.19
CA ASP A 226 2.64 -19.12 -14.23
C ASP A 226 3.72 -20.21 -14.21
N GLU A 227 3.30 -21.44 -13.96
CA GLU A 227 4.17 -22.62 -14.05
C GLU A 227 4.58 -22.84 -15.52
N GLY A 228 5.88 -22.89 -15.78
CA GLY A 228 6.48 -22.93 -17.11
C GLY A 228 7.07 -21.60 -17.58
N ASP A 229 6.72 -20.49 -16.97
CA ASP A 229 7.25 -19.18 -17.32
C ASP A 229 8.73 -19.03 -16.96
N PRO A 230 9.45 -18.12 -17.61
CA PRO A 230 10.78 -17.69 -17.16
C PRO A 230 10.67 -17.10 -15.74
N PHE A 231 11.50 -17.60 -14.82
CA PHE A 231 11.53 -17.12 -13.45
C PHE A 231 12.01 -15.67 -13.38
N SER A 232 11.27 -14.82 -12.70
CA SER A 232 11.63 -13.43 -12.40
C SER A 232 11.37 -13.12 -10.92
N GLU A 233 12.41 -12.66 -10.22
CA GLU A 233 12.29 -12.24 -8.83
C GLU A 233 11.37 -11.01 -8.69
N ILE A 234 11.39 -10.12 -9.68
CA ILE A 234 10.55 -8.91 -9.71
C ILE A 234 9.08 -9.30 -9.81
N LEU A 235 8.72 -10.17 -10.76
CA LEU A 235 7.35 -10.64 -10.93
C LEU A 235 6.89 -11.48 -9.72
N THR A 236 7.79 -12.25 -9.11
CA THR A 236 7.51 -12.96 -7.85
C THR A 236 7.20 -11.99 -6.70
N ASN A 237 7.96 -10.91 -6.57
CA ASN A 237 7.71 -9.86 -5.58
C ASN A 237 6.43 -9.07 -5.88
N LYS A 238 6.13 -8.82 -7.16
CA LYS A 238 4.87 -8.19 -7.58
C LYS A 238 3.67 -9.07 -7.22
N SER A 239 3.73 -10.36 -7.51
CA SER A 239 2.74 -11.37 -7.10
C SER A 239 2.51 -11.35 -5.59
N LYS A 240 3.58 -11.36 -4.79
CA LYS A 240 3.51 -11.23 -3.34
C LYS A 240 2.77 -9.96 -2.91
N ASN A 241 3.09 -8.82 -3.51
CA ASN A 241 2.46 -7.54 -3.19
C ASN A 241 0.97 -7.52 -3.58
N ASN A 242 0.62 -8.13 -4.71
CA ASN A 242 -0.77 -8.27 -5.15
C ASN A 242 -1.56 -9.13 -4.14
N ILE A 243 -1.04 -10.28 -3.73
CA ILE A 243 -1.65 -11.14 -2.71
C ILE A 243 -1.82 -10.35 -1.39
N GLN A 244 -0.80 -9.59 -0.99
CA GLN A 244 -0.85 -8.78 0.22
C GLN A 244 -1.91 -7.66 0.13
N SER A 245 -2.14 -7.11 -1.07
CA SER A 245 -3.11 -6.05 -1.34
C SER A 245 -4.57 -6.51 -1.23
N LEU A 246 -4.85 -7.81 -1.33
CA LEU A 246 -6.17 -8.38 -1.05
C LEU A 246 -6.62 -8.09 0.38
N ASN A 247 -5.67 -7.87 1.29
CA ASN A 247 -5.93 -7.62 2.71
C ASN A 247 -6.65 -8.79 3.45
N PHE A 248 -6.53 -10.01 2.91
CA PHE A 248 -7.05 -11.25 3.53
C PHE A 248 -6.05 -11.90 4.46
N PHE A 249 -4.78 -11.51 4.34
CA PHE A 249 -3.67 -12.13 5.03
C PHE A 249 -2.98 -11.14 5.98
N LYS A 250 -2.56 -11.65 7.13
CA LYS A 250 -1.73 -10.91 8.09
C LYS A 250 -0.29 -10.85 7.61
N ASN A 251 0.18 -11.95 7.02
CA ASN A 251 1.51 -12.08 6.46
C ASN A 251 1.49 -12.87 5.16
N VAL A 252 2.35 -12.51 4.22
CA VAL A 252 2.60 -13.24 2.97
C VAL A 252 4.11 -13.38 2.83
N LYS A 253 4.61 -14.61 2.81
CA LYS A 253 6.03 -14.92 2.64
C LYS A 253 6.22 -15.73 1.37
N THR A 254 7.20 -15.34 0.57
CA THR A 254 7.61 -16.09 -0.62
C THR A 254 9.02 -16.61 -0.44
N THR A 255 9.25 -17.87 -0.77
CA THR A 255 10.56 -18.50 -0.80
C THR A 255 10.74 -19.22 -2.14
N VAL A 256 11.93 -19.12 -2.69
CA VAL A 256 12.29 -19.79 -3.95
C VAL A 256 13.29 -20.87 -3.64
N THR A 257 13.00 -22.07 -4.12
CA THR A 257 13.88 -23.24 -3.96
C THR A 257 14.25 -23.80 -5.32
N GLU A 258 15.30 -24.60 -5.38
CA GLU A 258 15.68 -25.32 -6.60
C GLU A 258 14.63 -26.37 -6.92
N GLY A 259 14.32 -26.51 -8.22
CA GLY A 259 13.43 -27.56 -8.73
C GLY A 259 14.17 -28.85 -9.00
N LYS A 260 13.50 -29.79 -9.69
CA LYS A 260 14.09 -31.09 -10.05
C LYS A 260 15.25 -30.96 -11.04
N ASN A 261 15.17 -29.98 -11.94
CA ASN A 261 16.19 -29.69 -12.93
C ASN A 261 17.02 -28.49 -12.50
N PHE A 262 18.29 -28.45 -12.90
CA PHE A 262 19.20 -27.33 -12.59
C PHE A 262 18.64 -25.97 -12.99
N ASN A 263 17.89 -25.91 -14.09
CA ASN A 263 17.29 -24.67 -14.61
C ASN A 263 15.86 -24.42 -14.10
N SER A 264 15.38 -25.18 -13.13
CA SER A 264 14.02 -24.99 -12.60
C SER A 264 14.02 -24.41 -11.18
N ARG A 265 12.96 -23.64 -10.88
CA ARG A 265 12.71 -23.02 -9.59
C ARG A 265 11.29 -23.32 -9.12
N ILE A 266 11.16 -23.60 -7.84
CA ILE A 266 9.87 -23.79 -7.19
C ILE A 266 9.61 -22.55 -6.32
N ILE A 267 8.46 -21.91 -6.55
CA ILE A 267 8.03 -20.77 -5.75
C ILE A 267 7.08 -21.29 -4.67
N ASN A 268 7.42 -21.09 -3.41
CA ASN A 268 6.57 -21.42 -2.29
C ASN A 268 6.00 -20.12 -1.68
N ILE A 269 4.68 -20.03 -1.61
CA ILE A 269 3.94 -18.91 -1.07
C ILE A 269 3.25 -19.37 0.21
N GLU A 270 3.68 -18.84 1.34
CA GLU A 270 3.09 -19.10 2.66
C GLU A 270 2.24 -17.89 3.06
N VAL A 271 0.96 -18.10 3.35
CA VAL A 271 0.04 -17.06 3.79
C VAL A 271 -0.45 -17.35 5.21
N GLU A 272 -0.62 -16.28 6.00
CA GLU A 272 -1.26 -16.32 7.32
C GLU A 272 -2.57 -15.55 7.22
N GLU A 273 -3.70 -16.25 7.26
CA GLU A 273 -5.02 -15.66 7.12
C GLU A 273 -5.41 -14.82 8.34
N LYS A 274 -6.24 -13.81 8.12
CA LYS A 274 -6.87 -13.00 9.16
C LYS A 274 -8.36 -12.87 8.92
N ALA A 275 -9.09 -12.41 9.92
CA ALA A 275 -10.51 -12.08 9.76
C ALA A 275 -10.68 -11.00 8.66
N THR A 276 -11.58 -11.26 7.70
CA THR A 276 -11.91 -10.41 6.56
C THR A 276 -13.25 -9.71 6.70
N GLY A 277 -14.03 -10.14 7.72
CA GLY A 277 -15.31 -9.54 8.08
C GLY A 277 -15.14 -8.31 8.97
N GLU A 278 -15.99 -7.31 8.75
CA GLU A 278 -16.06 -6.08 9.52
C GLU A 278 -17.51 -5.78 9.88
N ILE A 279 -17.76 -5.45 11.13
CA ILE A 279 -19.04 -4.97 11.62
C ILE A 279 -18.84 -3.54 12.08
N SER A 280 -19.69 -2.65 11.60
CA SER A 280 -19.70 -1.25 11.97
C SER A 280 -21.07 -0.84 12.49
N ALA A 281 -21.07 -0.05 13.55
CA ALA A 281 -22.29 0.53 14.11
C ALA A 281 -21.99 1.92 14.64
N GLY A 282 -22.91 2.83 14.50
CA GLY A 282 -22.78 4.19 14.97
C GLY A 282 -24.12 4.85 15.22
N ALA A 283 -24.11 5.88 16.06
CA ALA A 283 -25.25 6.75 16.29
C ALA A 283 -24.78 8.20 16.30
N GLY A 284 -25.61 9.09 15.80
CA GLY A 284 -25.36 10.52 15.74
C GLY A 284 -26.62 11.33 15.87
N ALA A 285 -26.48 12.63 16.12
CA ALA A 285 -27.58 13.58 16.09
C ALA A 285 -27.18 14.76 15.22
N GLY A 286 -28.11 15.22 14.39
CA GLY A 286 -27.92 16.32 13.46
C GLY A 286 -29.22 17.09 13.23
N THR A 287 -29.22 17.96 12.23
CA THR A 287 -30.38 18.78 11.84
C THR A 287 -31.56 17.93 11.37
N GLU A 288 -31.33 16.71 10.90
CA GLU A 288 -32.35 15.72 10.47
C GLU A 288 -32.75 14.75 11.61
N GLY A 289 -32.43 15.10 12.87
CA GLY A 289 -32.76 14.28 14.05
C GLY A 289 -31.66 13.27 14.40
N GLY A 290 -32.04 12.24 15.17
CA GLY A 290 -31.16 11.13 15.54
C GLY A 290 -30.97 10.19 14.35
N THR A 291 -29.73 9.71 14.15
CA THR A 291 -29.39 8.75 13.10
C THR A 291 -28.68 7.56 13.72
N VAL A 292 -29.05 6.36 13.30
CA VAL A 292 -28.37 5.11 13.64
C VAL A 292 -27.88 4.47 12.33
N PHE A 293 -26.66 4.01 12.36
CA PHE A 293 -26.02 3.29 11.26
C PHE A 293 -25.59 1.90 11.72
N PHE A 294 -25.83 0.92 10.86
CA PHE A 294 -25.34 -0.45 11.02
C PHE A 294 -24.80 -0.97 9.69
N GLY A 295 -23.63 -1.59 9.70
CA GLY A 295 -23.00 -2.16 8.51
C GLY A 295 -22.30 -3.47 8.81
N VAL A 296 -22.39 -4.40 7.86
CA VAL A 296 -21.64 -5.66 7.84
C VAL A 296 -20.97 -5.77 6.49
N LYS A 297 -19.69 -5.98 6.48
CA LYS A 297 -18.90 -6.17 5.27
C LYS A 297 -18.03 -7.41 5.41
N GLU A 298 -18.03 -8.26 4.40
CA GLU A 298 -17.15 -9.41 4.29
C GLU A 298 -16.42 -9.34 2.93
N ASN A 299 -15.10 -9.29 2.96
CA ASN A 299 -14.28 -9.11 1.74
C ASN A 299 -13.88 -10.43 1.08
N ASN A 300 -14.02 -11.55 1.78
CA ASN A 300 -13.66 -12.88 1.28
C ASN A 300 -14.77 -13.90 1.57
N TYR A 301 -15.99 -13.59 1.15
CA TYR A 301 -17.17 -14.41 1.43
C TYR A 301 -17.00 -15.86 0.94
N LEU A 302 -17.12 -16.82 1.87
CA LEU A 302 -16.89 -18.25 1.63
C LEU A 302 -15.50 -18.59 1.04
N GLY A 303 -14.50 -17.75 1.29
CA GLY A 303 -13.14 -17.94 0.77
C GLY A 303 -13.01 -17.71 -0.74
N LYS A 304 -14.02 -17.16 -1.39
CA LYS A 304 -14.08 -16.98 -2.85
C LYS A 304 -13.51 -15.63 -3.34
N GLY A 305 -13.03 -14.78 -2.44
CA GLY A 305 -12.63 -13.42 -2.78
C GLY A 305 -13.80 -12.50 -3.10
N LEU A 306 -15.05 -12.93 -2.87
CA LEU A 306 -16.25 -12.12 -3.07
C LEU A 306 -16.36 -11.10 -1.94
N SER A 307 -16.60 -9.83 -2.29
CA SER A 307 -16.98 -8.80 -1.32
C SER A 307 -18.49 -8.72 -1.19
N VAL A 308 -18.98 -8.87 0.03
CA VAL A 308 -20.41 -8.70 0.38
C VAL A 308 -20.51 -7.57 1.38
N ASP A 309 -21.34 -6.59 1.10
CA ASP A 309 -21.53 -5.39 1.93
C ASP A 309 -23.04 -5.14 2.14
N ALA A 310 -23.44 -5.01 3.39
CA ALA A 310 -24.81 -4.70 3.77
C ALA A 310 -24.82 -3.55 4.77
N ASN A 311 -25.42 -2.42 4.39
CA ASN A 311 -25.46 -1.21 5.19
C ASN A 311 -26.90 -0.73 5.36
N ALA A 312 -27.26 -0.34 6.59
CA ALA A 312 -28.52 0.29 6.90
C ALA A 312 -28.27 1.60 7.67
N THR A 313 -28.91 2.67 7.25
CA THR A 313 -28.94 3.94 7.96
C THR A 313 -30.39 4.32 8.21
N ILE A 314 -30.74 4.58 9.45
CA ILE A 314 -32.08 4.92 9.90
C ILE A 314 -32.00 6.25 10.64
N SER A 315 -32.79 7.21 10.21
CA SER A 315 -33.01 8.45 10.93
C SER A 315 -34.49 8.72 11.11
N THR A 316 -34.87 9.79 11.77
CA THR A 316 -36.28 10.19 12.00
C THR A 316 -37.05 10.38 10.68
N GLU A 317 -36.36 10.83 9.63
CA GLU A 317 -36.96 11.21 8.34
C GLU A 317 -36.41 10.41 7.16
N LYS A 318 -35.45 9.47 7.40
CA LYS A 318 -34.76 8.78 6.32
C LYS A 318 -34.40 7.36 6.69
N PHE A 319 -34.72 6.45 5.79
CA PHE A 319 -34.19 5.09 5.76
C PHE A 319 -33.35 4.91 4.51
N ARG A 320 -32.18 4.31 4.66
CA ARG A 320 -31.37 3.87 3.53
C ARG A 320 -30.82 2.48 3.83
N GLY A 321 -31.17 1.53 2.98
CA GLY A 321 -30.60 0.19 2.95
C GLY A 321 -29.84 -0.04 1.66
N VAL A 322 -28.64 -0.62 1.74
CA VAL A 322 -27.81 -0.99 0.57
C VAL A 322 -27.26 -2.38 0.81
N PHE A 323 -27.40 -3.23 -0.19
CA PHE A 323 -26.77 -4.54 -0.24
C PHE A 323 -25.97 -4.67 -1.54
N SER A 324 -24.71 -5.03 -1.44
CA SER A 324 -23.79 -5.12 -2.56
C SER A 324 -23.03 -6.43 -2.54
N VAL A 325 -22.88 -7.05 -3.70
CA VAL A 325 -22.00 -8.20 -3.92
C VAL A 325 -21.08 -7.88 -5.08
N THR A 326 -19.79 -8.04 -4.89
CA THR A 326 -18.78 -7.80 -5.94
C THR A 326 -17.87 -9.02 -6.04
N ASP A 327 -17.74 -9.54 -7.26
CA ASP A 327 -16.73 -10.51 -7.63
C ASP A 327 -15.63 -9.79 -8.42
N PRO A 328 -14.45 -9.56 -7.83
CA PRO A 328 -13.38 -8.82 -8.48
C PRO A 328 -12.71 -9.61 -9.61
N ASN A 329 -12.80 -10.95 -9.61
CA ASN A 329 -12.16 -11.83 -10.58
C ASN A 329 -13.16 -12.84 -11.16
N TYR A 330 -14.25 -12.33 -11.75
CA TYR A 330 -15.34 -13.15 -12.26
C TYR A 330 -14.85 -14.22 -13.24
N LYS A 331 -15.14 -15.48 -12.90
CA LYS A 331 -14.66 -16.67 -13.66
C LYS A 331 -13.13 -16.72 -13.78
N ASN A 332 -12.39 -16.32 -12.76
CA ASN A 332 -10.92 -16.27 -12.76
C ASN A 332 -10.34 -15.39 -13.87
N SER A 333 -11.02 -14.30 -14.22
CA SER A 333 -10.56 -13.32 -15.19
C SER A 333 -10.31 -11.96 -14.48
N ASP A 334 -9.69 -11.04 -15.20
CA ASP A 334 -9.45 -9.66 -14.72
C ASP A 334 -10.71 -8.79 -14.75
N LYS A 335 -11.89 -9.42 -14.91
CA LYS A 335 -13.17 -8.72 -14.95
C LYS A 335 -13.84 -8.75 -13.59
N SER A 336 -14.14 -7.58 -13.08
CA SER A 336 -15.00 -7.43 -11.91
C SER A 336 -16.47 -7.38 -12.32
N VAL A 337 -17.33 -8.07 -11.58
CA VAL A 337 -18.79 -8.01 -11.73
C VAL A 337 -19.41 -7.67 -10.39
N PHE A 338 -20.37 -6.77 -10.38
CA PHE A 338 -21.07 -6.39 -9.18
C PHE A 338 -22.59 -6.32 -9.34
N VAL A 339 -23.27 -6.51 -8.22
CA VAL A 339 -24.72 -6.34 -8.05
C VAL A 339 -24.91 -5.47 -6.83
N ASN A 340 -25.65 -4.37 -7.00
CA ASN A 340 -26.09 -3.51 -5.90
C ASN A 340 -27.62 -3.49 -5.83
N VAL A 341 -28.16 -3.64 -4.64
CA VAL A 341 -29.59 -3.43 -4.38
C VAL A 341 -29.69 -2.34 -3.32
N GLN A 342 -30.54 -1.35 -3.57
CA GLN A 342 -30.74 -0.26 -2.60
C GLN A 342 -32.21 0.12 -2.47
N SER A 343 -32.54 0.57 -1.25
CA SER A 343 -33.82 1.19 -0.95
C SER A 343 -33.57 2.46 -0.15
N ILE A 344 -34.10 3.58 -0.62
CA ILE A 344 -33.97 4.89 0.04
C ILE A 344 -35.40 5.43 0.22
N GLU A 345 -35.76 5.66 1.47
CA GLU A 345 -37.01 6.35 1.83
C GLU A 345 -36.65 7.67 2.52
N ILE A 346 -37.30 8.76 2.10
CA ILE A 346 -37.23 10.07 2.73
C ILE A 346 -38.66 10.48 3.06
N ASP A 347 -38.97 10.56 4.35
CA ASP A 347 -40.29 10.92 4.85
C ASP A 347 -40.23 12.31 5.49
N GLN A 348 -40.70 13.31 4.75
CA GLN A 348 -40.83 14.69 5.19
C GLN A 348 -42.27 15.19 5.08
N LEU A 349 -43.24 14.30 5.19
CA LEU A 349 -44.65 14.67 5.17
C LEU A 349 -45.01 15.71 6.23
N LYS A 350 -44.46 15.57 7.45
CA LYS A 350 -44.73 16.53 8.54
C LYS A 350 -44.14 17.92 8.30
N ASN A 351 -42.98 18.01 7.70
CA ASN A 351 -42.23 19.26 7.62
C ASN A 351 -42.42 19.95 6.28
N PHE A 352 -42.51 19.19 5.20
CA PHE A 352 -42.54 19.70 3.82
C PHE A 352 -43.59 19.06 2.94
N GLY A 353 -44.48 18.23 3.47
CA GLY A 353 -45.63 17.67 2.77
C GLY A 353 -45.24 16.62 1.69
N TYR A 354 -44.07 16.00 1.71
CA TYR A 354 -43.70 14.99 0.73
C TYR A 354 -42.99 13.78 1.33
N LYS A 355 -43.14 12.66 0.65
CA LYS A 355 -42.43 11.41 0.94
C LYS A 355 -41.97 10.79 -0.37
N THR A 356 -40.72 10.33 -0.41
CA THR A 356 -40.16 9.58 -1.54
C THR A 356 -39.63 8.23 -1.11
N ASN A 357 -39.93 7.21 -1.92
CA ASN A 357 -39.33 5.88 -1.78
C ASN A 357 -38.75 5.47 -3.12
N LYS A 358 -37.43 5.20 -3.14
CA LYS A 358 -36.72 4.78 -4.34
C LYS A 358 -36.02 3.46 -4.06
N THR A 359 -36.50 2.39 -4.70
CA THR A 359 -35.94 1.04 -4.53
C THR A 359 -35.56 0.48 -5.89
N GLY A 360 -34.40 -0.15 -5.97
CA GLY A 360 -33.98 -0.73 -7.23
C GLY A 360 -32.62 -1.44 -7.11
N PHE A 361 -32.10 -1.81 -8.27
CA PHE A 361 -30.85 -2.53 -8.38
C PHE A 361 -29.97 -1.93 -9.48
N GLU A 362 -28.68 -2.23 -9.38
CA GLU A 362 -27.67 -1.95 -10.38
C GLU A 362 -26.82 -3.20 -10.59
N LEU A 363 -26.55 -3.50 -11.86
CA LEU A 363 -25.64 -4.56 -12.29
C LEU A 363 -24.53 -3.92 -13.10
N GLY A 364 -23.30 -4.32 -12.86
CA GLY A 364 -22.20 -3.77 -13.64
C GLY A 364 -20.99 -4.68 -13.72
N THR A 365 -20.10 -4.32 -14.61
CA THR A 365 -18.80 -4.95 -14.81
C THR A 365 -17.75 -3.89 -15.04
N SER A 366 -16.51 -4.19 -14.64
CA SER A 366 -15.34 -3.37 -14.96
C SER A 366 -14.14 -4.26 -15.27
N PHE A 367 -13.27 -3.78 -16.14
CA PHE A 367 -12.03 -4.47 -16.53
C PHE A 367 -10.99 -3.46 -17.00
N GLU A 368 -9.72 -3.84 -16.89
CA GLU A 368 -8.63 -3.07 -17.45
C GLU A 368 -8.58 -3.30 -18.96
N PHE A 369 -8.80 -2.23 -19.74
CA PHE A 369 -8.80 -2.29 -21.21
C PHE A 369 -7.41 -1.97 -21.78
N LEU A 370 -6.72 -1.03 -21.19
CA LEU A 370 -5.32 -0.68 -21.44
C LEU A 370 -4.63 -0.51 -20.08
N GLN A 371 -3.32 -0.61 -20.07
CA GLN A 371 -2.55 -0.42 -18.84
C GLN A 371 -2.96 0.87 -18.12
N ASP A 372 -3.34 0.73 -16.86
CA ASP A 372 -3.82 1.81 -15.96
C ASP A 372 -5.19 2.42 -16.36
N LEU A 373 -5.87 1.93 -17.41
CA LEU A 373 -7.16 2.41 -17.87
C LEU A 373 -8.26 1.35 -17.69
N ASN A 374 -9.12 1.58 -16.72
CA ASN A 374 -10.27 0.71 -16.44
C ASN A 374 -11.54 1.24 -17.11
N TRP A 375 -12.26 0.36 -17.77
CA TRP A 375 -13.59 0.58 -18.30
C TRP A 375 -14.62 -0.07 -17.38
N GLY A 376 -15.73 0.62 -17.14
CA GLY A 376 -16.85 0.06 -16.41
C GLY A 376 -18.15 0.32 -17.15
N PHE A 377 -19.03 -0.68 -17.14
CA PHE A 377 -20.37 -0.61 -17.70
C PHE A 377 -21.35 -1.03 -16.61
N SER A 378 -22.42 -0.26 -16.43
CA SER A 378 -23.51 -0.69 -15.54
C SER A 378 -24.87 -0.32 -16.10
N THR A 379 -25.87 -1.09 -15.69
CA THR A 379 -27.29 -0.78 -15.87
C THR A 379 -27.95 -0.74 -14.51
N SER A 380 -28.83 0.21 -14.32
CA SER A 380 -29.58 0.34 -13.08
C SER A 380 -31.06 0.64 -13.37
N THR A 381 -31.93 0.05 -12.54
CA THR A 381 -33.37 0.28 -12.63
C THR A 381 -33.90 0.54 -11.22
N PHE A 382 -34.65 1.64 -11.08
CA PHE A 382 -35.23 2.08 -9.81
C PHE A 382 -36.73 2.36 -9.99
N ALA A 383 -37.55 1.78 -9.12
CA ALA A 383 -38.93 2.17 -8.92
C ALA A 383 -38.95 3.30 -7.87
N GLU A 384 -39.47 4.44 -8.24
CA GLU A 384 -39.59 5.61 -7.37
C GLU A 384 -41.05 5.97 -7.18
N LYS A 385 -41.48 6.11 -5.92
CA LYS A 385 -42.82 6.55 -5.53
C LYS A 385 -42.69 7.88 -4.80
N ILE A 386 -43.41 8.89 -5.30
CA ILE A 386 -43.49 10.23 -4.71
C ILE A 386 -44.89 10.47 -4.21
N GLU A 387 -45.05 10.66 -2.92
CA GLU A 387 -46.30 11.02 -2.25
C GLU A 387 -46.24 12.46 -1.76
N THR A 388 -47.32 13.20 -1.90
CA THR A 388 -47.42 14.59 -1.44
C THR A 388 -48.75 14.85 -0.81
N ASP A 389 -48.81 15.75 0.15
CA ASP A 389 -50.01 16.30 0.75
C ASP A 389 -50.25 17.78 0.32
N SER A 390 -51.25 18.42 0.89
CA SER A 390 -51.63 19.80 0.56
C SER A 390 -50.59 20.85 1.00
N THR A 391 -49.65 20.51 1.86
CA THR A 391 -48.58 21.42 2.38
C THR A 391 -47.34 21.41 1.50
N ALA A 392 -47.24 20.44 0.58
CA ALA A 392 -46.16 20.37 -0.37
C ALA A 392 -46.13 21.55 -1.34
N SER A 393 -44.96 21.97 -1.78
CA SER A 393 -44.80 22.98 -2.81
C SER A 393 -45.47 22.56 -4.12
N THR A 394 -45.93 23.52 -4.93
CA THR A 394 -46.57 23.27 -6.24
C THR A 394 -45.70 22.37 -7.14
N ARG A 395 -44.38 22.56 -7.08
CA ARG A 395 -43.43 21.74 -7.83
C ARG A 395 -43.42 20.28 -7.36
N GLN A 396 -43.42 20.04 -6.04
CA GLN A 396 -43.44 18.69 -5.47
C GLN A 396 -44.81 18.01 -5.75
N GLN A 397 -45.92 18.74 -5.65
CA GLN A 397 -47.24 18.22 -5.97
C GLN A 397 -47.35 17.77 -7.44
N ALA A 398 -46.72 18.51 -8.36
CA ALA A 398 -46.64 18.14 -9.77
C ALA A 398 -45.78 16.87 -10.03
N GLN A 399 -44.92 16.50 -9.11
CA GLN A 399 -44.07 15.30 -9.21
C GLN A 399 -44.70 14.07 -8.51
N LYS A 400 -45.89 14.17 -7.94
CA LYS A 400 -46.60 13.04 -7.32
C LYS A 400 -46.80 11.93 -8.35
N GLY A 401 -46.39 10.70 -8.02
CA GLY A 401 -46.59 9.57 -8.94
C GLY A 401 -45.66 8.40 -8.65
N ASN A 402 -45.73 7.42 -9.54
CA ASN A 402 -44.86 6.27 -9.57
C ASN A 402 -44.03 6.33 -10.86
N TYR A 403 -42.75 6.18 -10.71
CA TYR A 403 -41.79 6.28 -11.82
C TYR A 403 -40.94 5.02 -11.87
N LEU A 404 -40.52 4.64 -13.06
CA LEU A 404 -39.54 3.61 -13.30
C LEU A 404 -38.38 4.24 -14.07
N ASP A 405 -37.28 4.43 -13.39
CA ASP A 405 -36.06 5.03 -13.95
C ASP A 405 -35.08 3.93 -14.31
N SER A 406 -34.67 3.86 -15.56
CA SER A 406 -33.62 2.94 -16.00
C SER A 406 -32.49 3.73 -16.63
N PHE A 407 -31.25 3.34 -16.31
CA PHE A 407 -30.06 4.04 -16.77
C PHE A 407 -29.01 3.04 -17.26
N LEU A 408 -28.29 3.46 -18.29
CA LEU A 408 -27.02 2.88 -18.68
C LEU A 408 -25.88 3.80 -18.24
N ALA A 409 -24.82 3.26 -17.65
CA ALA A 409 -23.66 4.03 -17.27
C ALA A 409 -22.39 3.46 -17.88
N LEU A 410 -21.52 4.36 -18.31
CA LEU A 410 -20.16 4.10 -18.75
C LEU A 410 -19.19 4.85 -17.83
N SER A 411 -18.21 4.15 -17.29
CA SER A 411 -17.13 4.74 -16.53
C SER A 411 -15.78 4.46 -17.17
N LEU A 412 -14.90 5.47 -17.16
CA LEU A 412 -13.51 5.38 -17.56
C LEU A 412 -12.67 5.86 -16.39
N ASP A 413 -11.73 5.05 -15.94
CA ASP A 413 -10.86 5.39 -14.80
C ASP A 413 -9.40 5.13 -15.18
N LEU A 414 -8.67 6.22 -15.40
CA LEU A 414 -7.22 6.21 -15.67
C LEU A 414 -6.48 6.52 -14.37
N ASP A 415 -5.77 5.54 -13.81
CA ASP A 415 -5.03 5.68 -12.56
C ASP A 415 -3.53 5.44 -12.75
N LYS A 416 -2.80 6.51 -12.99
CA LYS A 416 -1.33 6.51 -13.15
C LYS A 416 -0.59 6.94 -11.87
N ARG A 417 -1.20 6.77 -10.70
CA ARG A 417 -0.54 7.06 -9.44
C ARG A 417 0.45 5.96 -9.09
N ASN A 418 1.61 6.35 -8.57
CA ASN A 418 2.63 5.40 -8.11
C ASN A 418 2.16 4.55 -6.92
N GLN A 419 1.22 5.05 -6.12
CA GLN A 419 0.60 4.34 -4.99
C GLN A 419 -0.85 4.81 -4.83
N LYS A 420 -1.78 3.89 -4.56
CA LYS A 420 -3.19 4.23 -4.30
C LYS A 420 -3.36 4.97 -2.98
N PHE A 421 -2.49 4.68 -2.01
CA PHE A 421 -2.47 5.32 -0.69
C PHE A 421 -1.19 6.13 -0.52
N LYS A 422 -1.30 7.38 -0.03
CA LYS A 422 -0.17 8.35 0.11
C LYS A 422 0.56 8.59 -1.22
N THR A 423 -0.20 8.82 -2.27
CA THR A 423 0.33 9.17 -3.60
C THR A 423 1.36 10.30 -3.51
N SER A 424 2.53 10.08 -4.08
CA SER A 424 3.60 11.10 -4.19
C SER A 424 3.84 11.53 -5.62
N GLU A 425 3.43 10.73 -6.61
CA GLU A 425 3.62 10.98 -8.03
C GLU A 425 2.47 10.38 -8.85
N GLY A 426 2.23 10.96 -10.02
CA GLY A 426 1.18 10.51 -10.94
C GLY A 426 -0.15 11.23 -10.71
N TYR A 427 -1.17 10.81 -11.45
CA TYR A 427 -2.51 11.38 -11.41
C TYR A 427 -3.57 10.31 -11.62
N ARG A 428 -4.78 10.61 -11.22
CA ARG A 428 -5.98 9.81 -11.52
C ARG A 428 -7.00 10.71 -12.19
N SER A 429 -7.63 10.22 -13.25
CA SER A 429 -8.74 10.87 -13.94
C SER A 429 -9.88 9.88 -14.11
N SER A 430 -11.07 10.24 -13.68
CA SER A 430 -12.27 9.40 -13.87
C SER A 430 -13.36 10.18 -14.58
N TYR A 431 -13.99 9.53 -15.53
CA TYR A 431 -15.09 10.06 -16.31
C TYR A 431 -16.28 9.10 -16.24
N ASN A 432 -17.45 9.60 -15.89
CA ASN A 432 -18.66 8.82 -15.77
C ASN A 432 -19.79 9.47 -16.57
N ILE A 433 -20.42 8.71 -17.46
CA ILE A 433 -21.62 9.10 -18.18
C ILE A 433 -22.74 8.21 -17.69
N LYS A 434 -23.89 8.81 -17.42
CA LYS A 434 -25.12 8.11 -17.12
C LYS A 434 -26.21 8.59 -18.08
N MET A 435 -26.78 7.65 -18.80
CA MET A 435 -27.81 7.89 -19.81
C MET A 435 -29.14 7.25 -19.38
N PRO A 436 -30.28 7.94 -19.43
CA PRO A 436 -31.59 7.38 -19.12
C PRO A 436 -32.08 6.42 -20.19
#